data_cd98b27cbb073ea2f1ccc8fb2e0947aa
#
_entry.id   cd98b27cbb073ea2f1ccc8fb2e0947aa
#
_cell.length_a   1.000
_cell.length_b   1.000
_cell.length_c   1.000
_cell.angle_alpha   90.00
_cell.angle_beta   90.00
_cell.angle_gamma   90.00
#
_symmetry.space_group_name_H-M   'P 1'
#
loop_
_entity.id
_entity.type
_entity.pdbx_description
1 polymer ?
#
loop_
_entity_poly.entity_id
_entity_poly.type
_entity_poly.pdbx_seq_one_letter_code
_entity_poly.pdbx_strand_id
1 'polypeptide(L)'
;MTSISITQDFRVPARPASKTAEFHAHVPKIFSIARLWAIARKEAIQLRRDARSLGLAFVLPVIMLILFGYAITTDVEHITTAIVDRDHTPESRALASAFSESNYFMVKATPQTDVGVEELIDLAKVRVVIVIPERFSADLKSGRAAPVELLLDGSDAKTANVARGYADAIARTYSQNATIMPRRGPAPVVAEGRVWYNETLDSASMIVPGL
;
A
#
# COMPACT_ATOMS: atom_id res chain seq x y z
N MET A 1 -42.70 -18.11 101.55
CA MET A 1 -42.45 -18.31 100.12
C MET A 1 -42.74 -17.03 99.40
N THR A 2 -41.74 -16.23 99.18
CA THR A 2 -41.83 -14.84 98.71
C THR A 2 -41.47 -14.81 97.16
N SER A 3 -42.45 -14.52 96.37
CA SER A 3 -42.27 -14.39 94.97
C SER A 3 -41.98 -12.91 94.66
N ILE A 4 -40.76 -12.60 94.17
CA ILE A 4 -40.37 -11.26 93.74
C ILE A 4 -40.53 -11.22 92.23
N SER A 5 -41.51 -10.44 91.75
CA SER A 5 -41.70 -10.13 90.35
C SER A 5 -40.95 -8.86 90.07
N ILE A 6 -39.86 -8.93 89.29
CA ILE A 6 -39.10 -7.80 88.77
C ILE A 6 -39.53 -7.57 87.30
N THR A 7 -40.46 -6.64 87.10
CA THR A 7 -40.81 -6.12 85.81
C THR A 7 -39.85 -4.97 85.47
N GLN A 8 -38.82 -5.22 84.73
CA GLN A 8 -37.96 -4.17 84.20
C GLN A 8 -38.62 -3.52 83.02
N ASP A 9 -39.03 -2.30 83.15
CA ASP A 9 -39.58 -1.43 82.12
C ASP A 9 -38.42 -0.93 81.21
N PHE A 10 -38.17 -1.65 80.16
CA PHE A 10 -37.11 -1.29 79.22
C PHE A 10 -37.65 -0.27 78.20
N ARG A 11 -37.54 1.03 78.54
CA ARG A 11 -37.84 2.15 77.65
C ARG A 11 -36.72 2.25 76.62
N VAL A 12 -37.01 1.84 75.36
CA VAL A 12 -36.15 2.09 74.23
C VAL A 12 -36.18 3.59 73.94
N PRO A 13 -34.99 4.29 73.92
CA PRO A 13 -34.99 5.71 73.59
C PRO A 13 -35.36 5.87 72.08
N ALA A 14 -36.26 6.81 71.82
CA ALA A 14 -36.70 7.18 70.49
C ALA A 14 -35.52 7.64 69.68
N ARG A 15 -35.29 6.92 68.56
CA ARG A 15 -34.25 7.23 67.57
C ARG A 15 -34.54 8.62 67.01
N PRO A 16 -33.56 9.57 67.05
CA PRO A 16 -33.80 10.89 66.46
C PRO A 16 -34.05 10.71 64.94
N ALA A 17 -35.07 11.38 64.43
CA ALA A 17 -35.41 11.40 63.03
C ALA A 17 -34.16 11.80 62.25
N SER A 18 -33.65 10.85 61.44
CA SER A 18 -32.56 11.13 60.50
C SER A 18 -33.05 12.21 59.54
N LYS A 19 -32.47 13.41 59.65
CA LYS A 19 -32.56 14.39 58.59
C LYS A 19 -31.97 13.71 57.34
N THR A 20 -32.83 13.32 56.43
CA THR A 20 -32.44 12.93 55.05
C THR A 20 -31.71 14.15 54.49
N ALA A 21 -30.39 14.16 54.63
CA ALA A 21 -29.57 15.08 53.88
C ALA A 21 -29.81 14.71 52.39
N GLU A 22 -30.54 15.56 51.69
CA GLU A 22 -30.62 15.50 50.24
C GLU A 22 -29.22 15.68 49.72
N PHE A 23 -28.60 14.54 49.39
CA PHE A 23 -27.33 14.50 48.69
C PHE A 23 -27.60 14.95 47.27
N HIS A 24 -27.64 16.28 47.07
CA HIS A 24 -27.58 16.80 45.70
C HIS A 24 -26.24 16.33 45.12
N ALA A 25 -26.30 15.22 44.38
CA ALA A 25 -25.19 14.78 43.57
C ALA A 25 -24.89 15.88 42.53
N HIS A 26 -23.97 16.74 42.94
CA HIS A 26 -23.38 17.73 42.03
C HIS A 26 -22.60 16.95 40.97
N VAL A 27 -23.25 16.61 39.84
CA VAL A 27 -22.62 16.02 38.72
C VAL A 27 -21.57 17.04 38.23
N PRO A 28 -20.27 16.80 38.42
CA PRO A 28 -19.27 17.75 37.99
C PRO A 28 -19.38 17.81 36.45
N LYS A 29 -19.54 18.99 35.88
CA LYS A 29 -19.40 19.20 34.44
C LYS A 29 -18.02 18.67 34.05
N ILE A 30 -18.02 17.49 33.43
CA ILE A 30 -16.81 16.66 33.17
C ILE A 30 -15.85 17.38 32.23
N PHE A 31 -16.34 18.37 31.46
CA PHE A 31 -15.54 19.15 30.55
C PHE A 31 -15.57 20.65 30.89
N SER A 32 -14.47 21.16 31.37
CA SER A 32 -14.25 22.61 31.55
C SER A 32 -13.01 22.99 30.73
N ILE A 33 -13.18 23.85 29.73
CA ILE A 33 -12.09 24.39 28.91
C ILE A 33 -10.98 24.98 29.77
N ALA A 34 -11.35 25.63 30.89
CA ALA A 34 -10.39 26.18 31.84
C ALA A 34 -9.50 25.10 32.50
N ARG A 35 -10.09 23.93 32.81
CA ARG A 35 -9.33 22.80 33.38
C ARG A 35 -8.42 22.19 32.30
N LEU A 36 -8.93 22.05 31.09
CA LEU A 36 -8.12 21.57 29.96
C LEU A 36 -6.93 22.48 29.70
N TRP A 37 -7.16 23.81 29.73
CA TRP A 37 -6.10 24.81 29.55
C TRP A 37 -5.07 24.74 30.68
N ALA A 38 -5.52 24.61 31.94
CA ALA A 38 -4.63 24.49 33.10
C ALA A 38 -3.75 23.24 33.01
N ILE A 39 -4.32 22.10 32.59
CA ILE A 39 -3.58 20.83 32.39
C ILE A 39 -2.59 20.99 31.24
N ALA A 40 -3.02 21.49 30.08
CA ALA A 40 -2.17 21.71 28.92
C ALA A 40 -0.99 22.63 29.26
N ARG A 41 -1.22 23.72 30.00
CA ARG A 41 -0.16 24.63 30.44
C ARG A 41 0.82 23.95 31.39
N LYS A 42 0.32 23.15 32.34
CA LYS A 42 1.17 22.38 33.26
C LYS A 42 2.06 21.41 32.46
N GLU A 43 1.47 20.62 31.55
CA GLU A 43 2.22 19.67 30.73
C GLU A 43 3.25 20.37 29.83
N ALA A 44 2.90 21.52 29.22
CA ALA A 44 3.83 22.30 28.41
C ALA A 44 5.04 22.81 29.22
N ILE A 45 4.81 23.26 30.46
CA ILE A 45 5.90 23.70 31.37
C ILE A 45 6.77 22.50 31.77
N GLN A 46 6.15 21.34 32.04
CA GLN A 46 6.85 20.12 32.43
C GLN A 46 7.69 19.62 31.26
N LEU A 47 7.11 19.58 30.05
CA LEU A 47 7.83 19.19 28.82
C LEU A 47 9.04 20.10 28.55
N ARG A 48 8.88 21.42 28.73
CA ARG A 48 9.98 22.40 28.53
C ARG A 48 11.12 22.23 29.53
N ARG A 49 10.85 21.68 30.73
CA ARG A 49 11.85 21.39 31.75
C ARG A 49 12.55 20.05 31.54
N ASP A 50 11.94 19.14 30.78
CA ASP A 50 12.50 17.84 30.44
C ASP A 50 13.09 17.88 29.01
N ALA A 51 14.28 18.46 28.93
CA ALA A 51 14.99 18.57 27.64
C ALA A 51 15.30 17.22 27.00
N ARG A 52 15.39 16.14 27.80
CA ARG A 52 15.67 14.79 27.29
C ARG A 52 14.45 14.22 26.57
N SER A 53 13.27 14.27 27.19
CA SER A 53 12.02 13.81 26.55
C SER A 53 11.66 14.67 25.35
N LEU A 54 11.89 15.98 25.41
CA LEU A 54 11.67 16.91 24.30
C LEU A 54 12.61 16.56 23.14
N GLY A 55 13.91 16.36 23.43
CA GLY A 55 14.88 15.95 22.43
C GLY A 55 14.49 14.62 21.75
N LEU A 56 14.10 13.61 22.55
CA LEU A 56 13.68 12.33 22.01
C LEU A 56 12.42 12.43 21.15
N ALA A 57 11.45 13.25 21.57
CA ALA A 57 10.19 13.46 20.85
C ALA A 57 10.38 14.10 19.46
N PHE A 58 11.44 14.92 19.28
CA PHE A 58 11.75 15.52 17.97
C PHE A 58 12.79 14.72 17.19
N VAL A 59 13.80 14.18 17.85
CA VAL A 59 14.89 13.45 17.20
C VAL A 59 14.41 12.11 16.65
N LEU A 60 13.52 11.40 17.38
CA LEU A 60 13.01 10.11 16.91
C LEU A 60 12.25 10.21 15.59
N PRO A 61 11.26 11.12 15.40
CA PRO A 61 10.60 11.31 14.12
C PRO A 61 11.55 11.72 12.99
N VAL A 62 12.54 12.56 13.29
CA VAL A 62 13.54 12.98 12.28
C VAL A 62 14.41 11.79 11.85
N ILE A 63 14.88 10.98 12.80
CA ILE A 63 15.62 9.75 12.49
C ILE A 63 14.74 8.80 11.68
N MET A 64 13.49 8.59 12.07
CA MET A 64 12.55 7.75 11.31
C MET A 64 12.33 8.28 9.89
N LEU A 65 12.18 9.59 9.72
CA LEU A 65 12.03 10.21 8.41
C LEU A 65 13.27 10.01 7.52
N ILE A 66 14.46 10.18 8.09
CA ILE A 66 15.72 9.95 7.38
C ILE A 66 15.87 8.46 7.05
N LEU A 67 15.59 7.58 8.01
CA LEU A 67 15.74 6.14 7.86
C LEU A 67 14.76 5.59 6.83
N PHE A 68 13.49 5.98 6.90
CA PHE A 68 12.48 5.59 5.92
C PHE A 68 12.67 6.29 4.58
N GLY A 69 13.04 7.57 4.55
CA GLY A 69 13.32 8.28 3.32
C GLY A 69 14.52 7.70 2.56
N TYR A 70 15.56 7.25 3.27
CA TYR A 70 16.71 6.62 2.66
C TYR A 70 16.50 5.12 2.35
N ALA A 71 15.80 4.39 3.24
CA ALA A 71 15.58 2.96 3.08
C ALA A 71 14.47 2.60 2.07
N ILE A 72 13.53 3.54 1.81
CA ILE A 72 12.38 3.28 0.92
C ILE A 72 12.68 3.67 -0.54
N THR A 73 13.84 4.23 -0.84
CA THR A 73 14.27 4.40 -2.24
C THR A 73 14.60 3.02 -2.83
N THR A 74 13.60 2.18 -2.95
CA THR A 74 13.65 0.99 -3.77
C THR A 74 13.15 1.37 -5.16
N ASP A 75 13.99 2.10 -5.93
CA ASP A 75 13.84 2.12 -7.36
C ASP A 75 13.98 0.68 -7.84
N VAL A 76 12.89 0.14 -8.35
CA VAL A 76 12.89 -1.16 -9.03
C VAL A 76 13.44 -0.87 -10.42
N GLU A 77 14.77 -0.75 -10.51
CA GLU A 77 15.49 -0.62 -11.76
C GLU A 77 15.91 -2.00 -12.27
N HIS A 78 16.06 -2.12 -13.60
CA HIS A 78 16.61 -3.31 -14.23
C HIS A 78 15.78 -4.58 -14.01
N ILE A 79 14.47 -4.49 -14.23
CA ILE A 79 13.56 -5.64 -14.16
C ILE A 79 13.97 -6.66 -15.23
N THR A 80 14.36 -7.85 -14.79
CA THR A 80 14.77 -8.92 -15.73
C THR A 80 13.60 -9.33 -16.60
N THR A 81 13.78 -9.22 -17.93
CA THR A 81 12.70 -9.31 -18.89
C THR A 81 13.06 -10.22 -20.05
N ALA A 82 12.08 -10.95 -20.58
CA ALA A 82 12.15 -11.57 -21.88
C ALA A 82 11.19 -10.88 -22.85
N ILE A 83 11.56 -10.79 -24.13
CA ILE A 83 10.68 -10.24 -25.17
C ILE A 83 10.46 -11.32 -26.22
N VAL A 84 9.19 -11.65 -26.47
CA VAL A 84 8.76 -12.56 -27.54
C VAL A 84 8.10 -11.73 -28.62
N ASP A 85 8.78 -11.58 -29.75
CA ASP A 85 8.24 -10.87 -30.90
C ASP A 85 7.70 -11.90 -31.93
N ARG A 86 6.36 -11.99 -32.02
CA ARG A 86 5.68 -12.89 -33.01
C ARG A 86 5.38 -12.19 -34.32
N ASP A 87 5.42 -10.85 -34.38
CA ASP A 87 5.10 -10.08 -35.59
C ASP A 87 6.30 -9.96 -36.55
N HIS A 88 7.51 -9.94 -35.98
CA HIS A 88 8.79 -9.87 -36.72
C HIS A 88 8.90 -8.70 -37.71
N THR A 89 8.17 -7.61 -37.46
CA THR A 89 8.13 -6.42 -38.31
C THR A 89 9.09 -5.33 -37.81
N PRO A 90 9.36 -4.29 -38.63
CA PRO A 90 10.09 -3.12 -38.15
C PRO A 90 9.41 -2.42 -36.96
N GLU A 91 8.07 -2.39 -36.96
CA GLU A 91 7.28 -1.76 -35.91
C GLU A 91 7.36 -2.53 -34.58
N SER A 92 7.26 -3.88 -34.63
CA SER A 92 7.40 -4.69 -33.40
C SER A 92 8.81 -4.60 -32.83
N ARG A 93 9.84 -4.59 -33.70
CA ARG A 93 11.23 -4.39 -33.26
C ARG A 93 11.47 -3.02 -32.66
N ALA A 94 10.85 -1.96 -33.20
CA ALA A 94 10.94 -0.62 -32.63
C ALA A 94 10.31 -0.54 -31.23
N LEU A 95 9.19 -1.24 -31.03
CA LEU A 95 8.60 -1.37 -29.71
C LEU A 95 9.51 -2.15 -28.75
N ALA A 96 10.06 -3.28 -29.19
CA ALA A 96 11.00 -4.08 -28.40
C ALA A 96 12.25 -3.26 -27.99
N SER A 97 12.76 -2.42 -28.93
CA SER A 97 13.85 -1.48 -28.64
C SER A 97 13.44 -0.44 -27.60
N ALA A 98 12.23 0.11 -27.68
CA ALA A 98 11.74 1.08 -26.69
C ALA A 98 11.70 0.50 -25.27
N PHE A 99 11.39 -0.78 -25.12
CA PHE A 99 11.48 -1.48 -23.83
C PHE A 99 12.94 -1.68 -23.39
N SER A 100 13.81 -2.16 -24.26
CA SER A 100 15.21 -2.45 -23.91
C SER A 100 16.05 -1.20 -23.63
N GLU A 101 15.72 -0.07 -24.25
CA GLU A 101 16.41 1.21 -24.08
C GLU A 101 15.90 2.03 -22.89
N SER A 102 14.80 1.59 -22.26
CA SER A 102 14.12 2.35 -21.20
C SER A 102 14.84 2.40 -19.85
N ASN A 103 15.94 1.68 -19.65
CA ASN A 103 16.64 1.45 -18.36
C ASN A 103 15.80 0.76 -17.27
N TYR A 104 14.48 0.66 -17.44
CA TYR A 104 13.62 -0.03 -16.47
C TYR A 104 13.63 -1.54 -16.68
N PHE A 105 13.79 -1.99 -17.91
CA PHE A 105 13.76 -3.40 -18.30
C PHE A 105 15.14 -3.88 -18.78
N MET A 106 15.63 -4.93 -18.12
CA MET A 106 16.87 -5.60 -18.54
C MET A 106 16.48 -6.84 -19.37
N VAL A 107 16.56 -6.74 -20.69
CA VAL A 107 16.26 -7.84 -21.57
C VAL A 107 17.35 -8.90 -21.48
N LYS A 108 17.00 -10.08 -20.95
CA LYS A 108 17.89 -11.23 -20.76
C LYS A 108 17.72 -12.30 -21.83
N ALA A 109 16.53 -12.36 -22.43
CA ALA A 109 16.21 -13.37 -23.42
C ALA A 109 15.24 -12.81 -24.47
N THR A 110 15.40 -13.26 -25.70
CA THR A 110 14.46 -12.99 -26.80
C THR A 110 14.07 -14.32 -27.47
N PRO A 111 13.22 -15.11 -26.79
CA PRO A 111 12.77 -16.38 -27.35
C PRO A 111 12.05 -16.16 -28.69
N GLN A 112 12.29 -17.03 -29.65
CA GLN A 112 11.61 -16.97 -30.96
C GLN A 112 10.21 -17.61 -30.91
N THR A 113 9.92 -18.39 -29.88
CA THR A 113 8.66 -19.10 -29.67
C THR A 113 8.26 -19.08 -28.21
N ASP A 114 6.99 -19.36 -27.93
CA ASP A 114 6.44 -19.44 -26.57
C ASP A 114 6.95 -20.65 -25.80
N VAL A 115 7.56 -21.61 -26.48
CA VAL A 115 8.12 -22.80 -25.83
C VAL A 115 9.26 -22.37 -24.91
N GLY A 116 9.06 -22.60 -23.61
CA GLY A 116 10.03 -22.22 -22.59
C GLY A 116 9.83 -20.84 -21.95
N VAL A 117 8.83 -20.05 -22.37
CA VAL A 117 8.52 -18.76 -21.73
C VAL A 117 8.07 -18.98 -20.29
N GLU A 118 7.20 -19.96 -20.06
CA GLU A 118 6.75 -20.35 -18.72
C GLU A 118 7.93 -20.81 -17.86
N GLU A 119 8.82 -21.62 -18.42
CA GLU A 119 10.02 -22.09 -17.72
C GLU A 119 10.96 -20.94 -17.31
N LEU A 120 11.03 -19.86 -18.11
CA LEU A 120 11.84 -18.69 -17.75
C LEU A 120 11.29 -17.96 -16.53
N ILE A 121 9.98 -17.91 -16.36
CA ILE A 121 9.32 -17.33 -15.18
C ILE A 121 9.45 -18.28 -13.99
N ASP A 122 9.13 -19.57 -14.18
CA ASP A 122 9.18 -20.59 -13.13
C ASP A 122 10.58 -20.75 -12.51
N LEU A 123 11.62 -20.65 -13.33
CA LEU A 123 13.02 -20.67 -12.88
C LEU A 123 13.50 -19.30 -12.36
N ALA A 124 12.60 -18.32 -12.23
CA ALA A 124 12.92 -16.95 -11.81
C ALA A 124 14.06 -16.31 -12.61
N LYS A 125 14.29 -16.74 -13.84
CA LYS A 125 15.31 -16.15 -14.75
C LYS A 125 14.88 -14.78 -15.24
N VAL A 126 13.56 -14.59 -15.41
CA VAL A 126 12.92 -13.32 -15.77
C VAL A 126 11.72 -13.06 -14.87
N ARG A 127 11.45 -11.79 -14.59
CA ARG A 127 10.30 -11.33 -13.81
C ARG A 127 9.13 -10.90 -14.68
N VAL A 128 9.43 -10.55 -15.92
CA VAL A 128 8.46 -10.04 -16.88
C VAL A 128 8.72 -10.68 -18.23
N VAL A 129 7.63 -11.09 -18.91
CA VAL A 129 7.71 -11.45 -20.33
C VAL A 129 6.77 -10.54 -21.09
N ILE A 130 7.30 -9.91 -22.14
CA ILE A 130 6.56 -9.04 -23.05
C ILE A 130 6.33 -9.82 -24.33
N VAL A 131 5.06 -10.06 -24.69
CA VAL A 131 4.68 -10.79 -25.89
C VAL A 131 4.03 -9.82 -26.88
N ILE A 132 4.67 -9.61 -28.02
CA ILE A 132 4.15 -8.81 -29.13
C ILE A 132 3.43 -9.76 -30.08
N PRO A 133 2.10 -9.60 -30.29
CA PRO A 133 1.32 -10.55 -31.11
C PRO A 133 1.61 -10.44 -32.60
N GLU A 134 1.29 -11.49 -33.38
CA GLU A 134 1.55 -11.62 -34.82
C GLU A 134 0.97 -10.51 -35.71
N ARG A 135 -0.08 -9.82 -35.28
CA ARG A 135 -0.78 -8.79 -36.06
C ARG A 135 -0.52 -7.38 -35.55
N PHE A 136 0.47 -7.22 -34.69
CA PHE A 136 0.76 -5.95 -34.06
C PHE A 136 0.88 -4.78 -35.04
N SER A 137 1.72 -4.91 -36.06
CA SER A 137 1.94 -3.86 -37.07
C SER A 137 0.71 -3.60 -37.92
N ALA A 138 -0.05 -4.64 -38.28
CA ALA A 138 -1.26 -4.51 -39.06
C ALA A 138 -2.35 -3.76 -38.28
N ASP A 139 -2.52 -4.06 -37.02
CA ASP A 139 -3.48 -3.38 -36.14
C ASP A 139 -3.06 -1.94 -35.87
N LEU A 140 -1.76 -1.71 -35.59
CA LEU A 140 -1.19 -0.39 -35.45
C LEU A 140 -1.45 0.48 -36.71
N LYS A 141 -1.12 -0.02 -37.89
CA LYS A 141 -1.31 0.71 -39.19
C LYS A 141 -2.78 0.94 -39.55
N SER A 142 -3.65 0.00 -39.23
CA SER A 142 -5.09 0.15 -39.45
C SER A 142 -5.77 1.03 -38.39
N GLY A 143 -5.03 1.35 -37.36
CA GLY A 143 -5.50 2.18 -36.32
C GLY A 143 -6.40 1.48 -35.34
N ARG A 144 -6.40 0.21 -35.27
CA ARG A 144 -7.01 -0.56 -34.19
C ARG A 144 -6.12 -0.59 -32.96
N ALA A 145 -6.69 -1.00 -31.85
CA ALA A 145 -5.89 -1.31 -30.68
C ALA A 145 -4.94 -2.48 -31.00
N ALA A 146 -3.67 -2.30 -30.66
CA ALA A 146 -2.62 -3.32 -30.81
C ALA A 146 -2.18 -3.72 -29.39
N PRO A 147 -2.88 -4.68 -28.75
CA PRO A 147 -2.56 -5.10 -27.39
C PRO A 147 -1.21 -5.83 -27.38
N VAL A 148 -0.43 -5.55 -26.34
CA VAL A 148 0.83 -6.24 -26.03
C VAL A 148 0.63 -6.94 -24.70
N GLU A 149 0.82 -8.24 -24.67
CA GLU A 149 0.62 -9.04 -23.47
C GLU A 149 1.85 -8.91 -22.56
N LEU A 150 1.58 -8.69 -21.27
CA LEU A 150 2.57 -8.61 -20.21
C LEU A 150 2.36 -9.77 -19.24
N LEU A 151 3.24 -10.75 -19.25
CA LEU A 151 3.24 -11.82 -18.25
C LEU A 151 4.13 -11.40 -17.09
N LEU A 152 3.55 -11.30 -15.91
CA LEU A 152 4.20 -10.77 -14.70
C LEU A 152 4.34 -11.88 -13.67
N ASP A 153 5.52 -12.01 -13.07
CA ASP A 153 5.73 -12.85 -11.89
C ASP A 153 5.06 -12.21 -10.66
N GLY A 154 3.91 -12.74 -10.27
CA GLY A 154 3.13 -12.26 -9.12
C GLY A 154 3.71 -12.63 -7.77
N SER A 155 4.81 -13.40 -7.71
CA SER A 155 5.50 -13.70 -6.46
C SER A 155 6.08 -12.46 -5.79
N ASP A 156 6.38 -11.42 -6.58
CA ASP A 156 6.77 -10.09 -6.10
C ASP A 156 5.78 -9.04 -6.61
N ALA A 157 4.69 -8.86 -5.87
CA ALA A 157 3.62 -7.94 -6.22
C ALA A 157 4.10 -6.49 -6.42
N LYS A 158 5.13 -6.06 -5.69
CA LYS A 158 5.70 -4.71 -5.83
C LYS A 158 6.37 -4.55 -7.18
N THR A 159 7.27 -5.45 -7.55
CA THR A 159 7.94 -5.44 -8.85
C THR A 159 6.95 -5.57 -10.00
N ALA A 160 5.94 -6.44 -9.87
CA ALA A 160 4.91 -6.61 -10.88
C ALA A 160 4.08 -5.34 -11.12
N ASN A 161 3.66 -4.63 -10.06
CA ASN A 161 2.94 -3.37 -10.18
C ASN A 161 3.79 -2.26 -10.81
N VAL A 162 5.05 -2.16 -10.42
CA VAL A 162 5.99 -1.18 -11.00
C VAL A 162 6.25 -1.48 -12.47
N ALA A 163 6.51 -2.75 -12.82
CA ALA A 163 6.71 -3.21 -14.19
C ALA A 163 5.51 -2.87 -15.09
N ARG A 164 4.29 -3.11 -14.60
CA ARG A 164 3.06 -2.75 -15.31
C ARG A 164 2.98 -1.24 -15.57
N GLY A 165 3.27 -0.42 -14.57
CA GLY A 165 3.26 1.04 -14.71
C GLY A 165 4.27 1.53 -15.75
N TYR A 166 5.48 1.00 -15.76
CA TYR A 166 6.49 1.33 -16.76
C TYR A 166 6.12 0.83 -18.16
N ALA A 167 5.60 -0.38 -18.27
CA ALA A 167 5.15 -0.91 -19.56
C ALA A 167 4.03 -0.07 -20.17
N ASP A 168 3.05 0.34 -19.38
CA ASP A 168 1.98 1.26 -19.78
C ASP A 168 2.55 2.60 -20.28
N ALA A 169 3.52 3.17 -19.56
CA ALA A 169 4.14 4.44 -19.93
C ALA A 169 4.90 4.32 -21.27
N ILE A 170 5.66 3.25 -21.47
CA ILE A 170 6.40 2.98 -22.71
C ILE A 170 5.44 2.78 -23.87
N ALA A 171 4.40 1.95 -23.69
CA ALA A 171 3.38 1.71 -24.70
C ALA A 171 2.66 3.00 -25.13
N ARG A 172 2.32 3.87 -24.20
CA ARG A 172 1.73 5.20 -24.48
C ARG A 172 2.70 6.10 -25.24
N THR A 173 3.95 6.18 -24.79
CA THR A 173 4.98 7.01 -25.43
C THR A 173 5.25 6.53 -26.84
N TYR A 174 5.36 5.21 -27.03
CA TYR A 174 5.51 4.60 -28.35
C TYR A 174 4.32 4.94 -29.26
N SER A 175 3.08 4.84 -28.73
CA SER A 175 1.86 5.18 -29.48
C SER A 175 1.81 6.65 -29.91
N GLN A 176 2.30 7.56 -29.07
CA GLN A 176 2.36 9.01 -29.37
C GLN A 176 3.41 9.32 -30.44
N ASN A 177 4.55 8.62 -30.40
CA ASN A 177 5.66 8.81 -31.34
C ASN A 177 5.45 8.08 -32.66
N ALA A 178 4.69 6.98 -32.67
CA ALA A 178 4.29 6.29 -33.90
C ALA A 178 3.31 7.16 -34.67
N THR A 179 3.85 8.15 -35.40
CA THR A 179 3.11 9.15 -36.18
C THR A 179 2.39 8.49 -37.39
N ILE A 180 1.37 7.71 -37.11
CA ILE A 180 0.50 7.13 -38.10
C ILE A 180 -0.89 7.76 -37.91
N MET A 181 -1.07 8.93 -38.49
CA MET A 181 -2.28 9.77 -38.56
C MET A 181 -2.75 10.50 -37.31
N PRO A 182 -3.25 11.75 -37.44
CA PRO A 182 -3.83 12.52 -36.34
C PRO A 182 -5.09 11.82 -35.84
N ARG A 183 -5.03 11.21 -34.67
CA ARG A 183 -6.12 10.43 -34.07
C ARG A 183 -6.81 11.15 -32.92
N ARG A 184 -8.12 11.14 -32.97
CA ARG A 184 -9.01 11.39 -31.83
C ARG A 184 -9.42 10.02 -31.25
N GLY A 185 -8.55 9.35 -30.47
CA GLY A 185 -8.89 8.05 -29.89
C GLY A 185 -7.87 7.60 -28.84
N PRO A 186 -8.17 6.52 -28.07
CA PRO A 186 -7.24 5.96 -27.11
C PRO A 186 -5.94 5.49 -27.78
N ALA A 187 -4.88 5.38 -26.99
CA ALA A 187 -3.58 4.94 -27.45
C ALA A 187 -3.70 3.59 -28.19
N PRO A 188 -3.13 3.44 -29.41
CA PRO A 188 -3.26 2.22 -30.18
C PRO A 188 -2.52 1.04 -29.54
N VAL A 189 -1.43 1.27 -28.81
CA VAL A 189 -0.72 0.23 -28.08
C VAL A 189 -1.17 0.25 -26.63
N VAL A 190 -1.64 -0.89 -26.17
CA VAL A 190 -2.12 -1.11 -24.81
C VAL A 190 -1.36 -2.29 -24.21
N ALA A 191 -0.75 -2.10 -23.04
CA ALA A 191 -0.12 -3.18 -22.29
C ALA A 191 -1.20 -3.92 -21.49
N GLU A 192 -1.47 -5.17 -21.83
CA GLU A 192 -2.41 -6.03 -21.11
C GLU A 192 -1.65 -6.94 -20.14
N GLY A 193 -1.70 -6.60 -18.86
CA GLY A 193 -1.01 -7.35 -17.82
C GLY A 193 -1.77 -8.62 -17.42
N ARG A 194 -1.10 -9.77 -17.50
CA ARG A 194 -1.52 -11.04 -16.92
C ARG A 194 -0.54 -11.45 -15.84
N VAL A 195 -1.06 -11.67 -14.63
CA VAL A 195 -0.24 -11.96 -13.45
C VAL A 195 -0.28 -13.46 -13.17
N TRP A 196 0.88 -14.06 -12.96
CA TRP A 196 1.02 -15.46 -12.56
C TRP A 196 1.22 -15.54 -11.03
N TYR A 197 0.65 -16.57 -10.40
CA TYR A 197 0.71 -16.90 -8.98
C TYR A 197 -0.11 -16.01 -8.03
N ASN A 198 -0.26 -14.71 -8.30
CA ASN A 198 -1.01 -13.77 -7.47
C ASN A 198 -1.77 -12.79 -8.34
N GLU A 199 -2.94 -13.19 -8.84
CA GLU A 199 -3.73 -12.42 -9.81
C GLU A 199 -4.15 -11.04 -9.29
N THR A 200 -4.34 -10.90 -7.98
CA THR A 200 -4.77 -9.65 -7.35
C THR A 200 -3.62 -8.71 -7.01
N LEU A 201 -2.36 -9.18 -7.09
CA LEU A 201 -1.16 -8.48 -6.63
C LEU A 201 -1.28 -8.00 -5.18
N ASP A 202 -2.00 -8.76 -4.33
CA ASP A 202 -2.19 -8.43 -2.93
C ASP A 202 -0.97 -8.85 -2.11
N SER A 203 -0.30 -7.87 -1.52
CA SER A 203 0.86 -8.11 -0.67
C SER A 203 0.51 -8.83 0.63
N ALA A 204 -0.75 -8.77 1.08
CA ALA A 204 -1.21 -9.44 2.28
C ALA A 204 -1.20 -10.97 2.12
N SER A 205 -1.50 -11.48 0.94
CA SER A 205 -1.47 -12.92 0.64
C SER A 205 -0.05 -13.52 0.71
N MET A 206 0.97 -12.67 0.65
CA MET A 206 2.38 -13.07 0.70
C MET A 206 2.97 -13.01 2.11
N ILE A 207 2.44 -12.12 2.97
CA ILE A 207 2.93 -11.89 4.33
C ILE A 207 2.30 -12.86 5.32
N VAL A 208 1.11 -13.39 5.03
CA VAL A 208 0.36 -14.30 5.89
C VAL A 208 0.07 -15.61 5.12
N PRO A 209 1.07 -16.49 4.93
CA PRO A 209 0.82 -17.80 4.33
C PRO A 209 0.01 -18.63 5.30
N GLY A 210 -1.25 -18.89 4.98
CA GLY A 210 -2.06 -19.90 5.69
C GLY A 210 -3.18 -19.38 6.57
N LEU A 211 -3.77 -18.24 6.26
CA LEU A 211 -5.13 -17.91 6.75
C LEU A 211 -6.18 -18.33 5.75
#